data_cf42977c49119df6d29bdc16f8a45c86
#
_entry.id   cf42977c49119df6d29bdc16f8a45c86
#
_cell.length_a   1.000
_cell.length_b   1.000
_cell.length_c   1.000
_cell.angle_alpha   90.00
_cell.angle_beta   90.00
_cell.angle_gamma   90.00
#
_symmetry.space_group_name_H-M   'P 1'
#
loop_
_entity.id
_entity.type
_entity.pdbx_description
1 polymer ?
#
loop_
_entity_poly.entity_id
_entity_poly.type
_entity_poly.pdbx_seq_one_letter_code
_entity_poly.pdbx_strand_id
1 'polypeptide(L)' 'MPGMAEGWELLTLRGLAATDQRAEMFTGTLVIHRLGSAEPVESVGVQVKRNVLVEMHETLGRLLARSTGLKKQ' A
#
# COMPACT_ATOMS: atom_id res chain seq x y z
N MET A 1 24.35 2.42 -6.93
CA MET A 1 23.46 1.91 -6.69
C MET A 1 22.43 1.97 -7.53
N PRO A 2 22.45 1.38 -8.25
CA PRO A 2 21.58 1.30 -9.23
C PRO A 2 20.22 1.16 -8.81
N GLY A 3 19.79 0.42 -8.25
CA GLY A 3 18.44 0.18 -8.03
C GLY A 3 17.62 1.30 -7.48
N MET A 4 18.26 2.38 -7.18
CA MET A 4 17.53 3.41 -6.60
C MET A 4 16.52 4.00 -7.52
N ALA A 5 16.76 4.03 -8.76
CA ALA A 5 15.85 4.64 -9.67
C ALA A 5 14.76 3.69 -10.10
N GLU A 6 14.86 2.44 -9.71
CA GLU A 6 13.86 1.51 -10.13
C GLU A 6 12.89 1.26 -9.04
N GLY A 7 11.73 0.87 -9.38
CA GLY A 7 10.71 0.55 -8.40
C GLY A 7 9.51 1.44 -8.56
N TRP A 8 8.60 1.33 -7.62
CA TRP A 8 7.34 2.02 -7.72
C TRP A 8 7.01 2.68 -6.41
N GLU A 9 6.34 3.78 -6.49
CA GLU A 9 5.90 4.48 -5.31
C GLU A 9 4.40 4.27 -5.18
N LEU A 10 3.93 3.88 -4.01
CA LEU A 10 2.52 3.71 -3.79
C LEU A 10 1.96 5.05 -3.33
N LEU A 11 1.07 5.61 -4.14
CA LEU A 11 0.51 6.90 -3.83
C LEU A 11 -0.71 6.78 -2.94
N THR A 12 -1.55 5.81 -3.22
CA THR A 12 -2.74 5.63 -2.40
C THR A 12 -3.39 4.30 -2.71
N LEU A 13 -4.21 3.83 -1.80
CA LEU A 13 -5.01 2.64 -1.99
C LEU A 13 -6.43 3.09 -1.74
N ARG A 14 -7.28 3.01 -2.73
CA ARG A 14 -8.63 3.48 -2.57
C ARG A 14 -9.66 2.45 -2.94
N GLY A 15 -10.88 2.66 -2.54
CA GLY A 15 -11.95 1.77 -2.90
C GLY A 15 -11.88 0.42 -2.24
N LEU A 16 -11.16 0.29 -1.14
CA LEU A 16 -11.02 -0.98 -0.50
C LEU A 16 -12.33 -1.36 0.17
N ALA A 17 -12.89 -2.46 -0.21
CA ALA A 17 -14.17 -2.89 0.31
C ALA A 17 -14.26 -4.40 0.30
N ALA A 18 -15.03 -4.94 1.23
CA ALA A 18 -15.22 -6.37 1.30
C ALA A 18 -16.08 -6.83 0.14
N THR A 19 -15.74 -7.97 -0.41
CA THR A 19 -16.50 -8.50 -1.53
C THR A 19 -17.47 -9.59 -1.10
N ASP A 20 -17.41 -10.01 0.17
CA ASP A 20 -18.31 -11.04 0.64
C ASP A 20 -18.82 -10.65 2.01
N GLN A 21 -19.83 -11.34 2.46
CA GLN A 21 -20.46 -10.99 3.70
C GLN A 21 -19.59 -11.26 4.91
N ARG A 22 -18.65 -12.16 4.79
CA ARG A 22 -17.78 -12.47 5.90
C ARG A 22 -16.58 -11.56 5.96
N ALA A 23 -16.44 -10.69 5.00
CA ALA A 23 -15.32 -9.79 4.93
C ALA A 23 -13.99 -10.53 4.97
N GLU A 24 -13.92 -11.62 4.23
CA GLU A 24 -12.68 -12.37 4.15
C GLU A 24 -11.87 -12.02 2.93
N MET A 25 -12.46 -11.36 1.96
CA MET A 25 -11.77 -10.96 0.77
C MET A 25 -12.13 -9.52 0.46
N PHE A 26 -11.15 -8.75 0.13
CA PHE A 26 -11.36 -7.34 -0.19
C PHE A 26 -10.81 -7.03 -1.56
N THR A 27 -11.38 -6.02 -2.21
CA THR A 27 -10.82 -5.54 -3.46
C THR A 27 -10.57 -4.06 -3.30
N GLY A 28 -9.66 -3.56 -4.07
CA GLY A 28 -9.36 -2.14 -4.05
C GLY A 28 -8.50 -1.78 -5.24
N THR A 29 -8.06 -0.55 -5.28
CA THR A 29 -7.24 -0.06 -6.37
C THR A 29 -6.01 0.60 -5.82
N LEU A 30 -4.86 0.13 -6.27
CA LEU A 30 -3.61 0.76 -5.92
C LEU A 30 -3.32 1.82 -6.97
N VAL A 31 -2.90 2.98 -6.53
CA VAL A 31 -2.48 4.01 -7.47
C VAL A 31 -0.99 4.15 -7.27
N ILE A 32 -0.23 3.84 -8.28
CA ILE A 32 1.22 3.79 -8.18
C ILE A 32 1.87 4.64 -9.24
N HIS A 33 3.12 4.97 -9.00
CA HIS A 33 3.88 5.78 -9.93
C HIS A 33 5.28 5.20 -10.02
N ARG A 34 5.77 5.08 -11.24
CA ARG A 34 7.09 4.49 -11.41
C ARG A 34 8.13 5.51 -11.06
N LEU A 35 9.04 5.16 -10.21
CA LEU A 35 10.08 6.07 -9.77
C LEU A 35 10.98 6.43 -10.94
N GLY A 36 11.33 7.69 -11.02
CA GLY A 36 12.21 8.15 -12.08
C GLY A 36 11.54 8.29 -13.43
N SER A 37 10.24 8.19 -13.47
CA SER A 37 9.54 8.26 -14.74
C SER A 37 8.67 9.50 -14.79
N ALA A 38 8.51 10.06 -15.95
CA ALA A 38 7.63 11.20 -16.12
C ALA A 38 6.24 10.74 -16.54
N GLU A 39 6.03 9.44 -16.63
CA GLU A 39 4.75 8.96 -17.06
C GLU A 39 3.69 9.11 -16.01
N PRO A 40 2.44 9.10 -16.42
CA PRO A 40 1.35 9.28 -15.46
C PRO A 40 1.25 8.11 -14.52
N VAL A 41 0.52 8.30 -13.44
CA VAL A 41 0.32 7.23 -12.48
C VAL A 41 -0.51 6.11 -13.09
N GLU A 42 -0.42 4.96 -12.50
CA GLU A 42 -1.16 3.82 -12.95
C GLU A 42 -2.06 3.33 -11.86
N SER A 43 -3.17 2.72 -12.24
CA SER A 43 -4.10 2.18 -11.28
C SER A 43 -4.15 0.67 -11.49
N VAL A 44 -4.03 -0.06 -10.41
CA VAL A 44 -3.98 -1.51 -10.47
C VAL A 44 -5.02 -2.08 -9.51
N GLY A 45 -5.91 -2.91 -10.02
CA GLY A 45 -6.89 -3.55 -9.16
C GLY A 45 -6.24 -4.68 -8.40
N VAL A 46 -6.59 -4.82 -7.12
CA VAL A 46 -6.01 -5.87 -6.31
C VAL A 46 -7.08 -6.57 -5.49
N GLN A 47 -6.80 -7.81 -5.12
CA GLN A 47 -7.64 -8.55 -4.22
C GLN A 47 -6.77 -8.87 -3.02
N VAL A 48 -7.30 -8.68 -1.84
CA VAL A 48 -6.53 -8.87 -0.63
C VAL A 48 -7.32 -9.70 0.36
N LYS A 49 -6.72 -10.73 0.90
CA LYS A 49 -7.39 -11.56 1.88
C LYS A 49 -7.35 -10.86 3.22
N ARG A 50 -8.32 -11.14 4.04
CA ARG A 50 -8.41 -10.50 5.33
C ARG A 50 -7.16 -10.69 6.17
N ASN A 51 -6.62 -11.89 6.20
CA ASN A 51 -5.45 -12.13 7.03
C ASN A 51 -4.24 -11.32 6.54
N VAL A 52 -4.19 -11.04 5.25
CA VAL A 52 -3.10 -10.23 4.72
C VAL A 52 -3.28 -8.79 5.18
N LEU A 53 -4.52 -8.30 5.20
CA LEU A 53 -4.76 -6.95 5.68
C LEU A 53 -4.41 -6.82 7.15
N VAL A 54 -4.75 -7.82 7.93
CA VAL A 54 -4.43 -7.79 9.35
C VAL A 54 -2.93 -7.73 9.55
N GLU A 55 -2.22 -8.57 8.81
CA GLU A 55 -0.79 -8.60 8.92
C GLU A 55 -0.16 -7.28 8.50
N MET A 56 -0.67 -6.71 7.42
CA MET A 56 -0.16 -5.43 6.94
C MET A 56 -0.43 -4.34 7.97
N HIS A 57 -1.60 -4.37 8.57
CA HIS A 57 -1.96 -3.37 9.54
C HIS A 57 -0.99 -3.41 10.73
N GLU A 58 -0.66 -4.60 11.18
CA GLU A 58 0.24 -4.74 12.29
C GLU A 58 1.65 -4.29 11.93
N THR A 59 2.10 -4.68 10.76
CA THR A 59 3.43 -4.31 10.32
C THR A 59 3.56 -2.81 10.13
N LEU A 60 2.57 -2.22 9.48
CA LEU A 60 2.59 -0.79 9.24
C LEU A 60 2.47 -0.03 10.57
N GLY A 61 1.68 -0.55 11.48
CA GLY A 61 1.54 0.09 12.76
C GLY A 61 2.87 0.16 13.51
N ARG A 62 3.61 -0.93 13.47
CA ARG A 62 4.91 -0.95 14.13
C ARG A 62 5.88 0.01 13.47
N LEU A 63 5.88 0.04 12.14
CA LEU A 63 6.79 0.92 11.44
C LEU A 63 6.46 2.39 11.70
N LEU A 64 5.18 2.71 11.70
CA LEU A 64 4.78 4.08 11.94
C LEU A 64 5.08 4.50 13.37
N ALA A 65 4.93 3.60 14.31
CA ALA A 65 5.21 3.91 15.68
C ALA A 65 6.68 4.25 15.87
N ARG A 66 7.58 3.47 15.23
CA ARG A 66 8.97 3.75 15.32
C ARG A 66 9.28 5.05 14.64
N SER A 67 8.71 5.30 13.47
CA SER A 67 8.98 6.51 12.74
C SER A 67 8.51 7.73 13.49
N THR A 68 7.38 7.60 14.14
CA THR A 68 6.83 8.72 14.88
C THR A 68 7.75 9.10 16.00
N GLY A 69 8.32 8.14 16.66
CA GLY A 69 9.25 8.44 17.71
C GLY A 69 10.45 9.19 17.19
N LEU A 70 10.88 8.86 15.99
CA LEU A 70 12.02 9.53 15.46
C LEU A 70 11.63 10.89 14.96
N LYS A 71 10.50 11.05 14.40
CA LYS A 71 10.19 12.24 13.86
C LYS A 71 9.79 13.22 14.80
N LYS A 72 9.25 13.00 15.73
CA LYS A 72 8.96 13.85 16.67
C LYS A 72 8.87 15.18 16.26
N GLN A 73 8.68 15.75 15.80
CA GLN A 73 8.76 16.98 15.44
C GLN A 73 8.14 17.86 16.09
#